data_332e7dda009bcd8dcfe2fdb19edd4ed2
#
_entry.id   332e7dda009bcd8dcfe2fdb19edd4ed2
#
_cell.length_a   1.000
_cell.length_b   1.000
_cell.length_c   1.000
_cell.angle_alpha   90.00
_cell.angle_beta   90.00
_cell.angle_gamma   90.00
#
_symmetry.space_group_name_H-M   'P 1'
#
loop_
_entity.id
_entity.type
_entity.pdbx_description
1 polymer ?
#
loop_
_entity_poly.entity_id
_entity_poly.type
_entity_poly.pdbx_seq_one_letter_code
_entity_poly.pdbx_strand_id
1 'polypeptide(L)'
;GTNTWNDGSEYVGEYKNGYEHGQGTLTYGKGKWEGDKYIGEYKYGKRHGQGTYTYGKGKWKGDKYVGEYKEGEFHGQGTYTSSNGNKYEGEWKGGMRHGFGKGEWGEDKYEGMWKDDKKHGRGTFTWSSGDEALGEWRYGNPWNVDYFDNKGKFLGRFLDGVKDVEKKKEGVLFGRIVNGNPEWYKDGDEKKNYKYVGEIKNGKPNGQGTRTYVDKYLGGKYSGGWKDGEFHGQGTETSILGFKYEGGYKDGKKHGQGTYTF
;
A
#
# COMPACT_ATOMS: atom_id res chain seq x y z
N GLY A 1 34.03 -20.13 25.45
CA GLY A 1 35.41 -19.69 25.19
C GLY A 1 35.48 -18.22 24.80
N THR A 2 36.69 -17.71 24.79
CA THR A 2 37.00 -16.33 24.37
C THR A 2 38.04 -16.41 23.26
N ASN A 3 37.89 -15.58 22.22
CA ASN A 3 38.88 -15.38 21.17
C ASN A 3 39.05 -13.89 20.93
N THR A 4 40.32 -13.43 20.84
CA THR A 4 40.67 -12.03 20.56
C THR A 4 41.53 -11.97 19.33
N TRP A 5 41.17 -11.12 18.37
CA TRP A 5 41.94 -10.91 17.13
C TRP A 5 42.90 -9.74 17.23
N ASN A 6 43.85 -9.67 16.33
CA ASN A 6 44.91 -8.63 16.32
C ASN A 6 44.38 -7.20 16.16
N ASP A 7 43.19 -7.03 15.59
CA ASP A 7 42.51 -5.74 15.45
C ASP A 7 41.81 -5.29 16.74
N GLY A 8 41.83 -6.12 17.80
CA GLY A 8 41.13 -5.91 19.06
C GLY A 8 39.68 -6.35 19.06
N SER A 9 39.21 -7.02 17.99
CA SER A 9 37.92 -7.70 18.02
C SER A 9 37.93 -8.82 19.04
N GLU A 10 36.83 -9.04 19.74
CA GLU A 10 36.69 -10.07 20.76
C GLU A 10 35.37 -10.82 20.59
N TYR A 11 35.46 -12.15 20.57
CA TYR A 11 34.30 -13.02 20.71
C TYR A 11 34.32 -13.73 22.07
N VAL A 12 33.20 -13.69 22.76
CA VAL A 12 32.96 -14.42 24.00
C VAL A 12 31.69 -15.25 23.84
N GLY A 13 31.79 -16.58 23.87
CA GLY A 13 30.61 -17.41 23.65
C GLY A 13 30.89 -18.90 23.58
N GLU A 14 29.95 -19.61 23.06
CA GLU A 14 30.01 -21.05 22.87
C GLU A 14 30.69 -21.40 21.56
N TYR A 15 31.41 -22.56 21.54
CA TYR A 15 32.07 -23.13 20.37
C TYR A 15 31.63 -24.57 20.14
N LYS A 16 31.51 -24.96 18.87
CA LYS A 16 31.26 -26.33 18.45
C LYS A 16 32.14 -26.65 17.23
N ASN A 17 32.95 -27.69 17.33
CA ASN A 17 33.88 -28.13 16.27
C ASN A 17 34.77 -26.99 15.74
N GLY A 18 35.26 -26.12 16.65
CA GLY A 18 36.16 -25.01 16.31
C GLY A 18 35.47 -23.75 15.75
N TYR A 19 34.12 -23.75 15.59
CA TYR A 19 33.36 -22.59 15.12
C TYR A 19 32.55 -22.00 16.27
N GLU A 20 32.32 -20.67 16.22
CA GLU A 20 31.33 -19.99 17.07
C GLU A 20 29.99 -20.68 16.91
N HIS A 21 29.32 -21.02 18.02
CA HIS A 21 28.07 -21.74 18.07
C HIS A 21 27.30 -21.36 19.31
N GLY A 22 25.98 -21.62 19.36
CA GLY A 22 25.15 -21.27 20.52
C GLY A 22 25.15 -19.78 20.81
N GLN A 23 25.15 -19.39 22.08
CA GLN A 23 25.13 -17.99 22.49
C GLN A 23 26.53 -17.38 22.48
N GLY A 24 26.63 -16.15 21.95
CA GLY A 24 27.89 -15.42 21.92
C GLY A 24 27.74 -13.91 21.78
N THR A 25 28.83 -13.24 22.16
CA THR A 25 29.01 -11.79 21.98
C THR A 25 30.24 -11.55 21.13
N LEU A 26 30.10 -10.80 20.05
CA LEU A 26 31.18 -10.29 19.24
C LEU A 26 31.25 -8.78 19.34
N THR A 27 32.39 -8.25 19.76
CA THR A 27 32.69 -6.81 19.72
C THR A 27 33.78 -6.60 18.67
N TYR A 28 33.54 -5.70 17.72
CA TYR A 28 34.49 -5.43 16.64
C TYR A 28 35.54 -4.41 17.08
N GLY A 29 36.81 -4.74 16.85
CA GLY A 29 37.98 -3.90 17.10
C GLY A 29 38.21 -2.85 16.01
N LYS A 30 39.47 -2.40 15.88
CA LYS A 30 39.83 -1.34 14.93
C LYS A 30 39.56 -1.73 13.48
N GLY A 31 38.92 -0.84 12.72
CA GLY A 31 38.63 -1.06 11.31
C GLY A 31 37.27 -0.52 10.87
N LYS A 32 36.76 -1.13 9.82
CA LYS A 32 35.46 -0.73 9.21
C LYS A 32 34.29 -0.81 10.17
N TRP A 33 34.28 -1.80 11.07
CA TRP A 33 33.20 -2.15 11.97
C TRP A 33 33.51 -1.81 13.45
N GLU A 34 34.52 -0.95 13.67
CA GLU A 34 34.99 -0.61 15.01
C GLU A 34 33.86 -0.16 15.94
N GLY A 35 33.75 -0.83 17.08
CA GLY A 35 32.76 -0.57 18.09
C GLY A 35 31.39 -1.20 17.82
N ASP A 36 31.18 -1.83 16.66
CA ASP A 36 29.98 -2.63 16.42
C ASP A 36 29.94 -3.79 17.41
N LYS A 37 28.75 -4.20 17.81
CA LYS A 37 28.53 -5.30 18.72
C LYS A 37 27.37 -6.17 18.28
N TYR A 38 27.61 -7.48 18.29
CA TYR A 38 26.55 -8.48 18.18
C TYR A 38 26.42 -9.30 19.44
N ILE A 39 25.21 -9.54 19.89
CA ILE A 39 24.88 -10.44 21.00
C ILE A 39 23.75 -11.35 20.51
N GLY A 40 23.95 -12.65 20.50
CA GLY A 40 22.90 -13.58 20.06
C GLY A 40 23.44 -14.95 19.68
N GLU A 41 22.62 -15.66 18.91
CA GLU A 41 22.91 -17.02 18.50
C GLU A 41 23.89 -17.07 17.32
N TYR A 42 24.74 -18.07 17.35
CA TYR A 42 25.68 -18.43 16.30
C TYR A 42 25.48 -19.87 15.83
N LYS A 43 25.71 -20.10 14.55
CA LYS A 43 25.73 -21.43 13.95
C LYS A 43 26.85 -21.51 12.91
N TYR A 44 27.85 -22.37 13.20
CA TYR A 44 29.00 -22.55 12.34
C TYR A 44 29.74 -21.25 11.95
N GLY A 45 30.01 -20.39 12.93
CA GLY A 45 30.72 -19.12 12.74
C GLY A 45 29.85 -17.98 12.19
N LYS A 46 28.55 -18.19 11.98
CA LYS A 46 27.66 -17.17 11.45
C LYS A 46 26.58 -16.79 12.44
N ARG A 47 26.20 -15.52 12.49
CA ARG A 47 25.02 -15.06 13.23
C ARG A 47 23.80 -15.82 12.76
N HIS A 48 23.02 -16.35 13.68
CA HIS A 48 21.84 -17.18 13.41
C HIS A 48 20.82 -17.01 14.53
N GLY A 49 19.57 -17.49 14.34
CA GLY A 49 18.54 -17.39 15.37
C GLY A 49 18.29 -15.97 15.87
N GLN A 50 18.08 -15.79 17.15
CA GLN A 50 17.79 -14.47 17.73
C GLN A 50 19.07 -13.72 18.08
N GLY A 51 19.09 -12.41 17.80
CA GLY A 51 20.23 -11.59 18.13
C GLY A 51 19.99 -10.10 18.11
N THR A 52 20.94 -9.37 18.69
CA THR A 52 20.98 -7.91 18.72
C THR A 52 22.28 -7.45 18.08
N TYR A 53 22.21 -6.55 17.09
CA TYR A 53 23.34 -5.84 16.52
C TYR A 53 23.26 -4.36 16.84
N THR A 54 24.34 -3.78 17.31
CA THR A 54 24.45 -2.35 17.57
C THR A 54 25.61 -1.78 16.78
N TYR A 55 25.39 -0.73 16.04
CA TYR A 55 26.41 -0.05 15.23
C TYR A 55 27.23 0.90 16.09
N GLY A 56 28.55 0.71 16.10
CA GLY A 56 29.49 1.47 16.94
C GLY A 56 30.08 2.71 16.26
N LYS A 57 30.11 2.76 14.91
CA LYS A 57 30.83 3.75 14.13
C LYS A 57 30.08 4.23 12.88
N GLY A 58 30.53 5.37 12.35
CA GLY A 58 30.05 5.92 11.08
C GLY A 58 28.66 6.53 11.15
N LYS A 59 28.00 6.61 10.00
CA LYS A 59 26.68 7.25 9.85
C LYS A 59 25.56 6.49 10.57
N TRP A 60 25.76 5.24 10.92
CA TRP A 60 24.80 4.40 11.63
C TRP A 60 25.12 4.19 13.12
N LYS A 61 26.12 4.94 13.64
CA LYS A 61 26.48 4.85 15.06
C LYS A 61 25.26 5.02 15.96
N GLY A 62 25.04 4.02 16.82
CA GLY A 62 23.90 3.98 17.73
C GLY A 62 22.64 3.30 17.16
N ASP A 63 22.62 3.00 15.85
CA ASP A 63 21.56 2.20 15.27
C ASP A 63 21.57 0.78 15.85
N LYS A 64 20.40 0.16 15.92
CA LYS A 64 20.24 -1.16 16.53
C LYS A 64 19.28 -2.03 15.71
N TYR A 65 19.63 -3.29 15.52
CA TYR A 65 18.72 -4.33 15.06
C TYR A 65 18.51 -5.36 16.17
N VAL A 66 17.28 -5.78 16.38
CA VAL A 66 16.88 -6.89 17.28
C VAL A 66 15.93 -7.79 16.51
N GLY A 67 16.30 -9.05 16.33
CA GLY A 67 15.46 -10.00 15.60
C GLY A 67 16.19 -11.24 15.14
N GLU A 68 15.59 -11.90 14.16
CA GLU A 68 16.10 -13.13 13.61
C GLU A 68 17.28 -12.92 12.64
N TYR A 69 18.20 -13.86 12.67
CA TYR A 69 19.34 -13.95 11.75
C TYR A 69 19.39 -15.30 11.05
N LYS A 70 19.77 -15.28 9.80
CA LYS A 70 20.06 -16.49 9.02
C LYS A 70 21.32 -16.27 8.18
N GLU A 71 22.33 -17.14 8.34
CA GLU A 71 23.58 -17.10 7.60
C GLU A 71 24.30 -15.74 7.68
N GLY A 72 24.19 -15.04 8.82
CA GLY A 72 24.81 -13.74 9.07
C GLY A 72 23.96 -12.51 8.71
N GLU A 73 22.82 -12.68 8.08
CA GLU A 73 21.94 -11.60 7.60
C GLU A 73 20.67 -11.48 8.42
N PHE A 74 20.06 -10.28 8.48
CA PHE A 74 18.74 -10.07 9.07
C PHE A 74 17.71 -10.91 8.32
N HIS A 75 16.87 -11.61 9.06
CA HIS A 75 15.89 -12.54 8.53
C HIS A 75 14.66 -12.60 9.43
N GLY A 76 13.55 -13.23 8.96
CA GLY A 76 12.36 -13.45 9.76
C GLY A 76 11.82 -12.15 10.37
N GLN A 77 11.40 -12.21 11.63
CA GLN A 77 10.89 -11.02 12.34
C GLN A 77 12.02 -10.23 13.00
N GLY A 78 11.96 -8.91 12.86
CA GLY A 78 12.96 -8.06 13.49
C GLY A 78 12.60 -6.58 13.52
N THR A 79 13.25 -5.88 14.45
CA THR A 79 13.10 -4.44 14.65
C THR A 79 14.45 -3.75 14.41
N TYR A 80 14.48 -2.82 13.49
CA TYR A 80 15.57 -1.87 13.30
C TYR A 80 15.18 -0.52 13.87
N THR A 81 16.02 0.04 14.72
CA THR A 81 15.86 1.37 15.29
C THR A 81 17.11 2.17 14.98
N SER A 82 16.96 3.29 14.31
CA SER A 82 18.08 4.21 14.06
C SER A 82 18.30 5.15 15.25
N SER A 83 19.50 5.67 15.35
CA SER A 83 19.94 6.60 16.44
C SER A 83 19.12 7.89 16.49
N ASN A 84 18.46 8.28 15.39
CA ASN A 84 17.55 9.41 15.32
C ASN A 84 16.08 9.07 15.68
N GLY A 85 15.81 7.81 16.09
CA GLY A 85 14.49 7.35 16.48
C GLY A 85 13.62 6.75 15.39
N ASN A 86 14.05 6.78 14.11
CA ASN A 86 13.32 6.07 13.06
C ASN A 86 13.30 4.57 13.33
N LYS A 87 12.20 3.92 13.04
CA LYS A 87 11.99 2.50 13.35
C LYS A 87 11.39 1.74 12.18
N TYR A 88 11.82 0.51 12.00
CA TYR A 88 11.10 -0.49 11.21
C TYR A 88 10.91 -1.75 12.06
N GLU A 89 9.69 -2.29 12.03
CA GLU A 89 9.31 -3.53 12.70
C GLU A 89 8.55 -4.41 11.72
N GLY A 90 9.03 -5.62 11.45
CA GLY A 90 8.41 -6.52 10.49
C GLY A 90 9.33 -7.59 9.97
N GLU A 91 8.97 -8.10 8.80
CA GLU A 91 9.69 -9.19 8.15
C GLU A 91 10.96 -8.71 7.44
N TRP A 92 12.00 -9.54 7.50
CA TRP A 92 13.30 -9.34 6.87
C TRP A 92 13.69 -10.57 6.05
N LYS A 93 14.35 -10.34 4.94
CA LYS A 93 14.89 -11.39 4.08
C LYS A 93 16.19 -10.94 3.44
N GLY A 94 17.30 -11.66 3.74
CA GLY A 94 18.60 -11.33 3.16
C GLY A 94 19.07 -9.91 3.48
N GLY A 95 18.91 -9.46 4.73
CA GLY A 95 19.29 -8.12 5.19
C GLY A 95 18.34 -6.99 4.76
N MET A 96 17.28 -7.25 3.99
CA MET A 96 16.34 -6.26 3.47
C MET A 96 14.94 -6.42 4.08
N ARG A 97 14.23 -5.30 4.27
CA ARG A 97 12.81 -5.30 4.66
C ARG A 97 12.00 -6.01 3.59
N HIS A 98 11.17 -6.94 4.03
CA HIS A 98 10.37 -7.80 3.16
C HIS A 98 9.04 -8.14 3.84
N GLY A 99 8.07 -8.76 3.12
CA GLY A 99 6.79 -9.16 3.71
C GLY A 99 6.02 -8.02 4.37
N PHE A 100 5.31 -8.29 5.45
CA PHE A 100 4.57 -7.26 6.18
C PHE A 100 5.45 -6.57 7.21
N GLY A 101 5.28 -5.22 7.32
CA GLY A 101 6.02 -4.43 8.31
C GLY A 101 5.51 -3.01 8.48
N LYS A 102 5.93 -2.41 9.60
CA LYS A 102 5.65 -1.03 10.00
C LYS A 102 6.94 -0.22 10.00
N GLY A 103 6.94 0.89 9.29
CA GLY A 103 8.04 1.85 9.31
C GLY A 103 7.59 3.19 9.87
N GLU A 104 8.42 3.81 10.69
CA GLU A 104 8.19 5.12 11.31
C GLU A 104 9.40 6.02 11.05
N TRP A 105 9.15 7.24 10.55
CA TRP A 105 10.16 8.25 10.24
C TRP A 105 9.72 9.60 10.81
N GLY A 106 10.17 9.92 12.02
CA GLY A 106 9.58 10.99 12.81
C GLY A 106 8.12 10.66 13.12
N GLU A 107 7.20 11.48 12.63
CA GLU A 107 5.75 11.28 12.81
C GLU A 107 5.10 10.56 11.61
N ASP A 108 5.80 10.46 10.47
CA ASP A 108 5.32 9.74 9.31
C ASP A 108 5.38 8.22 9.53
N LYS A 109 4.38 7.47 9.06
CA LYS A 109 4.26 6.02 9.24
C LYS A 109 3.88 5.32 7.94
N TYR A 110 4.37 4.12 7.77
CA TYR A 110 3.86 3.18 6.76
C TYR A 110 3.59 1.83 7.39
N GLU A 111 2.43 1.29 7.14
CA GLU A 111 2.06 -0.07 7.51
C GLU A 111 1.59 -0.82 6.27
N GLY A 112 2.27 -1.91 5.92
CA GLY A 112 1.94 -2.68 4.73
C GLY A 112 3.05 -3.59 4.26
N MET A 113 2.92 -4.01 3.00
CA MET A 113 3.86 -4.92 2.37
C MET A 113 5.15 -4.22 1.91
N TRP A 114 6.25 -4.93 2.04
CA TRP A 114 7.61 -4.54 1.65
C TRP A 114 8.21 -5.57 0.72
N LYS A 115 9.06 -5.13 -0.18
CA LYS A 115 9.88 -5.99 -1.03
C LYS A 115 11.21 -5.31 -1.31
N ASP A 116 12.31 -5.96 -0.93
CA ASP A 116 13.68 -5.51 -1.19
C ASP A 116 13.86 -4.03 -0.77
N ASP A 117 13.58 -3.73 0.52
CA ASP A 117 13.63 -2.40 1.16
C ASP A 117 12.62 -1.35 0.65
N LYS A 118 11.73 -1.70 -0.25
CA LYS A 118 10.76 -0.78 -0.86
C LYS A 118 9.33 -1.12 -0.46
N LYS A 119 8.49 -0.10 -0.26
CA LYS A 119 7.04 -0.27 -0.13
C LYS A 119 6.52 -0.99 -1.37
N HIS A 120 5.73 -2.06 -1.17
CA HIS A 120 5.23 -2.90 -2.26
C HIS A 120 3.89 -3.53 -1.86
N GLY A 121 3.02 -3.89 -2.86
CA GLY A 121 1.71 -4.44 -2.55
C GLY A 121 0.84 -3.47 -1.76
N ARG A 122 -0.08 -3.99 -0.96
CA ARG A 122 -1.03 -3.17 -0.19
C ARG A 122 -0.38 -2.57 1.04
N GLY A 123 -0.74 -1.32 1.32
CA GLY A 123 -0.30 -0.61 2.53
C GLY A 123 -0.90 0.77 2.67
N THR A 124 -0.76 1.29 3.88
CA THR A 124 -1.19 2.64 4.28
C THR A 124 0.03 3.46 4.65
N PHE A 125 0.15 4.65 4.08
CA PHE A 125 1.07 5.67 4.53
C PHE A 125 0.29 6.77 5.24
N THR A 126 0.71 7.12 6.45
CA THR A 126 0.13 8.22 7.24
C THR A 126 1.20 9.28 7.43
N TRP A 127 0.92 10.52 7.02
CA TRP A 127 1.80 11.67 7.24
C TRP A 127 1.64 12.24 8.64
N SER A 128 2.61 13.04 9.08
CA SER A 128 2.57 13.80 10.33
C SER A 128 1.36 14.73 10.44
N SER A 129 0.78 15.16 9.31
CA SER A 129 -0.47 15.93 9.27
C SER A 129 -1.71 15.11 9.66
N GLY A 130 -1.59 13.78 9.71
CA GLY A 130 -2.70 12.84 9.84
C GLY A 130 -3.39 12.49 8.53
N ASP A 131 -2.93 13.02 7.40
CA ASP A 131 -3.40 12.62 6.07
C ASP A 131 -2.97 11.18 5.78
N GLU A 132 -3.71 10.47 4.94
CA GLU A 132 -3.45 9.06 4.64
C GLU A 132 -3.41 8.77 3.13
N ALA A 133 -2.61 7.79 2.77
CA ALA A 133 -2.56 7.19 1.45
C ALA A 133 -2.71 5.68 1.55
N LEU A 134 -3.84 5.16 1.05
CA LEU A 134 -4.22 3.75 1.14
C LEU A 134 -4.25 3.11 -0.25
N GLY A 135 -3.60 1.97 -0.41
CA GLY A 135 -3.71 1.24 -1.66
C GLY A 135 -2.50 0.40 -2.03
N GLU A 136 -2.28 0.24 -3.33
CA GLU A 136 -1.20 -0.57 -3.87
C GLU A 136 0.06 0.28 -4.15
N TRP A 137 1.20 -0.22 -3.73
CA TRP A 137 2.52 0.38 -3.89
C TRP A 137 3.40 -0.50 -4.77
N ARG A 138 4.22 0.09 -5.62
CA ARG A 138 5.19 -0.65 -6.46
C ARG A 138 6.56 0.01 -6.40
N TYR A 139 7.56 -0.75 -5.96
CA TYR A 139 8.97 -0.30 -5.86
C TYR A 139 9.15 1.02 -5.12
N GLY A 140 8.37 1.24 -4.05
CA GLY A 140 8.40 2.45 -3.22
C GLY A 140 7.44 3.56 -3.63
N ASN A 141 6.85 3.48 -4.82
CA ASN A 141 5.95 4.50 -5.38
C ASN A 141 4.47 4.10 -5.23
N PRO A 142 3.55 5.06 -5.06
CA PRO A 142 2.12 4.80 -5.15
C PRO A 142 1.77 4.31 -6.56
N TRP A 143 0.98 3.24 -6.64
CA TRP A 143 0.53 2.69 -7.92
C TRP A 143 -0.99 2.85 -8.10
N ASN A 144 -1.79 2.22 -7.25
CA ASN A 144 -3.23 2.43 -7.15
C ASN A 144 -3.53 2.82 -5.71
N VAL A 145 -3.46 4.12 -5.41
CA VAL A 145 -3.49 4.67 -4.04
C VAL A 145 -4.47 5.82 -3.94
N ASP A 146 -5.39 5.74 -2.99
CA ASP A 146 -6.30 6.80 -2.61
C ASP A 146 -5.70 7.66 -1.49
N TYR A 147 -5.88 8.99 -1.60
CA TYR A 147 -5.42 9.98 -0.64
C TYR A 147 -6.59 10.58 0.11
N PHE A 148 -6.45 10.71 1.42
CA PHE A 148 -7.45 11.30 2.29
C PHE A 148 -6.79 12.34 3.21
N ASP A 149 -7.52 13.41 3.57
CA ASP A 149 -7.09 14.29 4.64
C ASP A 149 -7.31 13.65 6.02
N ASN A 150 -6.81 14.31 7.07
CA ASN A 150 -6.94 13.87 8.46
C ASN A 150 -8.38 13.84 9.01
N LYS A 151 -9.37 14.24 8.21
CA LYS A 151 -10.80 14.14 8.49
C LYS A 151 -11.49 13.06 7.66
N GLY A 152 -10.72 12.30 6.86
CA GLY A 152 -11.21 11.24 6.00
C GLY A 152 -11.81 11.73 4.67
N LYS A 153 -11.62 13.00 4.31
CA LYS A 153 -12.06 13.54 3.03
C LYS A 153 -11.10 13.09 1.92
N PHE A 154 -11.65 12.53 0.85
CA PHE A 154 -10.88 12.13 -0.34
C PHE A 154 -10.22 13.35 -1.02
N LEU A 155 -8.92 13.25 -1.25
CA LEU A 155 -8.10 14.31 -1.86
C LEU A 155 -7.69 14.01 -3.30
N GLY A 156 -7.68 12.74 -3.70
CA GLY A 156 -7.25 12.31 -5.03
C GLY A 156 -6.73 10.88 -5.05
N ARG A 157 -6.31 10.45 -6.24
CA ARG A 157 -5.86 9.07 -6.49
C ARG A 157 -4.63 9.02 -7.38
N PHE A 158 -3.79 8.00 -7.17
CA PHE A 158 -2.90 7.49 -8.21
C PHE A 158 -3.54 6.27 -8.87
N LEU A 159 -3.54 6.22 -10.19
CA LEU A 159 -3.93 5.07 -10.98
C LEU A 159 -2.78 4.70 -11.92
N ASP A 160 -2.36 3.43 -11.87
CA ASP A 160 -1.24 2.90 -12.66
C ASP A 160 0.04 3.75 -12.54
N GLY A 161 0.31 4.29 -11.33
CA GLY A 161 1.46 5.12 -11.02
C GLY A 161 1.38 6.57 -11.49
N VAL A 162 0.27 6.98 -12.09
CA VAL A 162 0.04 8.36 -12.53
C VAL A 162 -0.91 9.07 -11.56
N LYS A 163 -0.52 10.25 -11.07
CA LYS A 163 -1.41 11.05 -10.23
C LYS A 163 -2.61 11.50 -11.06
N ASP A 164 -3.80 11.09 -10.65
CA ASP A 164 -5.04 11.62 -11.18
C ASP A 164 -5.23 13.03 -10.63
N VAL A 165 -4.66 14.00 -11.34
CA VAL A 165 -4.71 15.43 -11.00
C VAL A 165 -5.98 16.12 -11.49
N GLU A 166 -6.81 15.41 -12.28
CA GLU A 166 -8.09 15.98 -12.65
C GLU A 166 -8.99 15.96 -11.42
N LYS A 167 -9.32 17.16 -10.91
CA LYS A 167 -10.40 17.35 -9.95
C LYS A 167 -11.64 16.69 -10.54
N LYS A 168 -12.02 15.55 -9.98
CA LYS A 168 -13.31 14.95 -10.32
C LYS A 168 -14.36 15.98 -9.94
N LYS A 169 -14.93 16.67 -10.93
CA LYS A 169 -16.06 17.54 -10.72
C LYS A 169 -17.27 16.66 -10.53
N GLU A 170 -17.80 16.63 -9.33
CA GLU A 170 -19.17 16.18 -9.16
C GLU A 170 -20.08 17.18 -9.84
N GLY A 171 -21.08 16.69 -10.54
CA GLY A 171 -22.01 17.53 -11.24
C GLY A 171 -23.20 16.78 -11.79
N VAL A 172 -24.05 17.53 -12.48
CA VAL A 172 -25.23 17.00 -13.15
C VAL A 172 -24.97 17.06 -14.66
N LEU A 173 -25.23 15.96 -15.35
CA LEU A 173 -25.28 15.88 -16.80
C LEU A 173 -26.64 15.32 -17.23
N PHE A 174 -27.06 15.72 -18.42
CA PHE A 174 -28.24 15.19 -19.09
C PHE A 174 -27.79 14.40 -20.32
N GLY A 175 -28.36 13.20 -20.49
CA GLY A 175 -28.00 12.33 -21.58
C GLY A 175 -29.19 11.95 -22.46
N ARG A 176 -28.91 11.72 -23.72
CA ARG A 176 -29.83 11.12 -24.68
C ARG A 176 -29.12 10.10 -25.54
N ILE A 177 -29.85 9.17 -26.11
CA ILE A 177 -29.30 8.24 -27.09
C ILE A 177 -29.40 8.88 -28.49
N VAL A 178 -28.27 9.02 -29.15
CA VAL A 178 -28.17 9.51 -30.53
C VAL A 178 -27.46 8.43 -31.36
N ASN A 179 -28.13 7.92 -32.37
CA ASN A 179 -27.62 6.83 -33.22
C ASN A 179 -27.09 5.61 -32.42
N GLY A 180 -27.82 5.26 -31.33
CA GLY A 180 -27.47 4.12 -30.48
C GLY A 180 -26.39 4.40 -29.42
N ASN A 181 -25.80 5.60 -29.41
CA ASN A 181 -24.74 5.98 -28.46
C ASN A 181 -25.21 7.03 -27.46
N PRO A 182 -24.76 6.98 -26.20
CA PRO A 182 -25.07 8.01 -25.21
C PRO A 182 -24.29 9.29 -25.50
N GLU A 183 -25.00 10.41 -25.62
CA GLU A 183 -24.43 11.76 -25.65
C GLU A 183 -24.80 12.50 -24.38
N TRP A 184 -23.84 13.30 -23.82
CA TRP A 184 -23.99 13.97 -22.53
C TRP A 184 -23.89 15.49 -22.65
N TYR A 185 -24.78 16.22 -21.96
CA TYR A 185 -24.94 17.67 -22.01
C TYR A 185 -25.00 18.25 -20.61
N LYS A 186 -24.55 19.50 -20.44
CA LYS A 186 -24.65 20.21 -19.16
C LYS A 186 -26.09 20.66 -18.87
N ASP A 187 -26.82 21.00 -19.91
CA ASP A 187 -28.20 21.49 -19.83
C ASP A 187 -29.14 20.50 -20.50
N GLY A 188 -30.25 20.19 -19.85
CA GLY A 188 -31.24 19.26 -20.37
C GLY A 188 -32.57 19.32 -19.63
N ASP A 189 -33.62 18.76 -20.25
CA ASP A 189 -34.95 18.65 -19.68
C ASP A 189 -35.07 17.31 -18.94
N GLU A 190 -35.26 17.37 -17.61
CA GLU A 190 -35.40 16.17 -16.75
C GLU A 190 -36.58 15.29 -17.17
N LYS A 191 -37.53 15.79 -17.94
CA LYS A 191 -38.70 15.03 -18.45
C LYS A 191 -38.39 14.31 -19.77
N LYS A 192 -37.27 14.61 -20.43
CA LYS A 192 -36.97 14.08 -21.77
C LYS A 192 -35.58 13.41 -21.82
N ASN A 193 -34.70 13.72 -20.88
CA ASN A 193 -33.31 13.29 -20.88
C ASN A 193 -32.99 12.45 -19.66
N TYR A 194 -32.08 11.51 -19.78
CA TYR A 194 -31.49 10.85 -18.61
C TYR A 194 -30.81 11.90 -17.74
N LYS A 195 -30.96 11.81 -16.44
CA LYS A 195 -30.23 12.64 -15.49
C LYS A 195 -29.12 11.83 -14.85
N TYR A 196 -27.88 12.31 -14.97
CA TYR A 196 -26.73 11.78 -14.27
C TYR A 196 -26.32 12.75 -13.17
N VAL A 197 -26.01 12.20 -11.99
CA VAL A 197 -25.43 12.92 -10.86
C VAL A 197 -24.23 12.12 -10.37
N GLY A 198 -23.05 12.72 -10.37
CA GLY A 198 -21.83 12.03 -9.95
C GLY A 198 -20.57 12.65 -10.54
N GLU A 199 -19.50 11.86 -10.58
CA GLU A 199 -18.20 12.29 -11.03
C GLU A 199 -18.16 12.48 -12.56
N ILE A 200 -17.59 13.60 -13.01
CA ILE A 200 -17.54 14.00 -14.43
C ILE A 200 -16.08 14.22 -14.82
N LYS A 201 -15.67 13.64 -15.95
CA LYS A 201 -14.38 13.85 -16.61
C LYS A 201 -14.61 14.16 -18.09
N ASN A 202 -13.98 15.23 -18.61
CA ASN A 202 -14.09 15.63 -20.02
C ASN A 202 -15.55 15.74 -20.52
N GLY A 203 -16.47 16.24 -19.66
CA GLY A 203 -17.88 16.40 -20.00
C GLY A 203 -18.69 15.10 -20.05
N LYS A 204 -18.14 13.98 -19.59
CA LYS A 204 -18.79 12.66 -19.53
C LYS A 204 -18.81 12.09 -18.12
N PRO A 205 -19.82 11.25 -17.76
CA PRO A 205 -19.77 10.42 -16.55
C PRO A 205 -18.48 9.61 -16.44
N ASN A 206 -17.78 9.71 -15.30
CA ASN A 206 -16.54 8.99 -15.10
C ASN A 206 -16.25 8.87 -13.58
N GLY A 207 -16.11 7.67 -13.06
CA GLY A 207 -15.98 7.39 -11.63
C GLY A 207 -17.29 6.92 -11.03
N GLN A 208 -17.70 7.40 -9.86
CA GLN A 208 -18.96 6.99 -9.22
C GLN A 208 -20.08 7.94 -9.60
N GLY A 209 -21.27 7.38 -9.82
CA GLY A 209 -22.42 8.21 -10.12
C GLY A 209 -23.72 7.44 -10.31
N THR A 210 -24.78 8.20 -10.41
CA THR A 210 -26.15 7.69 -10.55
C THR A 210 -26.79 8.26 -11.80
N ARG A 211 -27.35 7.39 -12.64
CA ARG A 211 -28.23 7.76 -13.75
C ARG A 211 -29.67 7.39 -13.43
N THR A 212 -30.60 8.34 -13.59
CA THR A 212 -32.03 8.12 -13.50
C THR A 212 -32.64 8.14 -14.90
N TYR A 213 -33.46 7.17 -15.20
CA TYR A 213 -34.17 7.07 -16.49
C TYR A 213 -35.51 7.80 -16.42
N VAL A 214 -35.88 8.42 -17.53
CA VAL A 214 -37.09 9.24 -17.61
C VAL A 214 -38.27 8.48 -18.24
N ASP A 215 -38.03 7.28 -18.79
CA ASP A 215 -39.06 6.53 -19.48
C ASP A 215 -40.15 6.06 -18.52
N LYS A 216 -41.39 6.38 -18.86
CA LYS A 216 -42.61 6.03 -18.08
C LYS A 216 -42.82 4.51 -17.99
N TYR A 217 -42.25 3.72 -18.93
CA TYR A 217 -42.43 2.26 -19.01
C TYR A 217 -41.15 1.48 -18.71
N LEU A 218 -39.99 2.09 -18.97
CA LEU A 218 -38.68 1.48 -18.76
C LEU A 218 -37.86 2.25 -17.71
N GLY A 219 -38.48 3.12 -16.95
CA GLY A 219 -37.84 3.96 -15.94
C GLY A 219 -37.10 3.12 -14.90
N GLY A 220 -36.10 3.72 -14.31
CA GLY A 220 -35.26 3.05 -13.32
C GLY A 220 -34.05 3.88 -12.98
N LYS A 221 -33.11 3.26 -12.31
CA LYS A 221 -31.91 3.91 -11.80
C LYS A 221 -30.71 2.98 -11.96
N TYR A 222 -29.59 3.52 -12.40
CA TYR A 222 -28.29 2.88 -12.26
C TYR A 222 -27.43 3.67 -11.26
N SER A 223 -26.78 2.99 -10.33
CA SER A 223 -25.84 3.57 -9.37
C SER A 223 -24.59 2.71 -9.34
N GLY A 224 -23.43 3.29 -9.61
CA GLY A 224 -22.18 2.53 -9.68
C GLY A 224 -21.08 3.22 -10.43
N GLY A 225 -20.12 2.42 -10.90
CA GLY A 225 -18.96 2.90 -11.65
C GLY A 225 -19.25 3.31 -13.09
N TRP A 226 -18.53 4.32 -13.57
CA TRP A 226 -18.62 4.89 -14.90
C TRP A 226 -17.24 5.09 -15.51
N LYS A 227 -17.12 4.90 -16.81
CA LYS A 227 -15.93 5.22 -17.59
C LYS A 227 -16.34 5.77 -18.94
N ASP A 228 -15.82 6.96 -19.28
CA ASP A 228 -16.03 7.64 -20.57
C ASP A 228 -17.50 7.76 -21.01
N GLY A 229 -18.43 7.85 -20.04
CA GLY A 229 -19.87 7.98 -20.26
C GLY A 229 -20.64 6.68 -20.25
N GLU A 230 -19.99 5.53 -19.99
CA GLU A 230 -20.59 4.21 -19.98
C GLU A 230 -20.49 3.53 -18.60
N PHE A 231 -21.39 2.57 -18.31
CA PHE A 231 -21.32 1.76 -17.09
C PHE A 231 -20.03 0.93 -17.06
N HIS A 232 -19.35 0.95 -15.93
CA HIS A 232 -18.08 0.22 -15.77
C HIS A 232 -17.85 -0.15 -14.30
N GLY A 233 -17.16 -1.27 -14.04
CA GLY A 233 -16.90 -1.73 -12.67
C GLY A 233 -18.15 -2.32 -12.00
N GLN A 234 -18.32 -2.11 -10.71
CA GLN A 234 -19.48 -2.60 -9.96
C GLN A 234 -20.63 -1.60 -10.01
N GLY A 235 -21.86 -2.09 -10.10
CA GLY A 235 -23.03 -1.24 -10.12
C GLY A 235 -24.33 -1.99 -9.81
N THR A 236 -25.33 -1.18 -9.45
CA THR A 236 -26.70 -1.63 -9.20
C THR A 236 -27.64 -0.96 -10.18
N GLU A 237 -28.42 -1.73 -10.90
CA GLU A 237 -29.48 -1.27 -11.77
C GLU A 237 -30.84 -1.69 -11.21
N THR A 238 -31.77 -0.73 -11.07
CA THR A 238 -33.14 -1.01 -10.62
C THR A 238 -34.12 -0.51 -11.67
N SER A 239 -35.17 -1.29 -11.96
CA SER A 239 -36.28 -0.87 -12.79
C SER A 239 -37.42 -0.31 -11.93
N ILE A 240 -38.35 0.45 -12.53
CA ILE A 240 -39.58 0.89 -11.86
C ILE A 240 -40.52 -0.27 -11.47
N LEU A 241 -40.35 -1.44 -12.09
CA LEU A 241 -41.10 -2.65 -11.78
C LEU A 241 -40.51 -3.45 -10.60
N GLY A 242 -39.45 -2.93 -9.96
CA GLY A 242 -38.79 -3.56 -8.80
C GLY A 242 -37.69 -4.55 -9.14
N PHE A 243 -37.45 -4.88 -10.40
CA PHE A 243 -36.32 -5.73 -10.79
C PHE A 243 -35.00 -5.02 -10.45
N LYS A 244 -34.07 -5.75 -9.86
CA LYS A 244 -32.75 -5.27 -9.46
C LYS A 244 -31.66 -6.18 -10.02
N TYR A 245 -30.59 -5.59 -10.56
CA TYR A 245 -29.34 -6.28 -10.86
C TYR A 245 -28.22 -5.62 -10.07
N GLU A 246 -27.40 -6.43 -9.40
CA GLU A 246 -26.17 -6.02 -8.73
C GLU A 246 -25.01 -6.84 -9.28
N GLY A 247 -23.99 -6.19 -9.84
CA GLY A 247 -22.87 -6.93 -10.44
C GLY A 247 -21.91 -6.09 -11.24
N GLY A 248 -21.06 -6.79 -11.99
CA GLY A 248 -20.06 -6.18 -12.85
C GLY A 248 -20.64 -5.58 -14.13
N TYR A 249 -20.00 -4.49 -14.59
CA TYR A 249 -20.24 -3.85 -15.87
C TYR A 249 -18.92 -3.56 -16.59
N LYS A 250 -18.93 -3.66 -17.90
CA LYS A 250 -17.82 -3.28 -18.78
C LYS A 250 -18.38 -2.71 -20.08
N ASP A 251 -17.91 -1.51 -20.44
CA ASP A 251 -18.24 -0.83 -21.68
C ASP A 251 -19.78 -0.80 -21.92
N GLY A 252 -20.51 -0.32 -20.89
CA GLY A 252 -21.97 -0.17 -20.88
C GLY A 252 -22.77 -1.45 -20.69
N LYS A 253 -22.15 -2.64 -20.65
CA LYS A 253 -22.83 -3.94 -20.60
C LYS A 253 -22.55 -4.67 -19.30
N LYS A 254 -23.52 -5.47 -18.83
CA LYS A 254 -23.34 -6.41 -17.71
C LYS A 254 -22.20 -7.37 -18.03
N HIS A 255 -21.26 -7.54 -17.10
CA HIS A 255 -20.06 -8.33 -17.30
C HIS A 255 -19.61 -9.01 -16.00
N GLY A 256 -19.13 -10.28 -16.12
CA GLY A 256 -18.71 -11.05 -14.96
C GLY A 256 -19.88 -11.54 -14.11
N GLN A 257 -19.67 -11.61 -12.79
CA GLN A 257 -20.66 -12.09 -11.84
C GLN A 257 -21.66 -11.00 -11.44
N GLY A 258 -22.92 -11.38 -11.22
CA GLY A 258 -23.95 -10.49 -10.72
C GLY A 258 -25.22 -11.25 -10.30
N THR A 259 -26.03 -10.60 -9.51
CA THR A 259 -27.27 -11.15 -8.94
C THR A 259 -28.48 -10.38 -9.46
N TYR A 260 -29.51 -11.12 -9.88
CA TYR A 260 -30.83 -10.56 -10.17
C TYR A 260 -31.78 -10.85 -9.00
N THR A 261 -32.58 -9.84 -8.64
CA THR A 261 -33.70 -9.94 -7.70
C THR A 261 -34.96 -9.48 -8.40
N PHE A 262 -36.03 -10.27 -8.24
CA PHE A 262 -37.34 -10.05 -8.87
C PHE A 262 -38.40 -9.68 -7.84
#